data_8440865f8474649e05f6e7a1bb72e2a5
#
_entry.id   8440865f8474649e05f6e7a1bb72e2a5
#
_cell.length_a   1.000
_cell.length_b   1.000
_cell.length_c   1.000
_cell.angle_alpha   90.00
_cell.angle_beta   90.00
_cell.angle_gamma   90.00
#
_symmetry.space_group_name_H-M   'P 1'
#
loop_
_entity.id
_entity.type
_entity.pdbx_description
1 polymer ?
#
loop_
_entity_poly.entity_id
_entity_poly.type
_entity_poly.pdbx_seq_one_letter_code
_entity_poly.pdbx_strand_id
1 'polypeptide(L)'
;MKTKKSIIALCLVAVLAFSVFALCACGDNDEPEPDFAKHKITVQSTEECAVSVDKTQAEFAETVTVTLDLKVTDKYVEKVTYNGKDASKRSDNTYDFLMGNDDVTVAVTLKAYEPLLASANKFATFDASNPTTLAKGNGIVNLNVSLNGGLMSILNWSIKSTNQAAIPGSSVSSQNTPLTESGAISAQTHFKSGSNLIVGLTISVDTDKIELGKTFLLIDLSNGNTPSQKANLVVPITVAETVSTTKWNETLIFDISALPNSVRQGKFNVSLLDKNFVQGSDSQEYQSFESISANANGNIQINVEYVPTHRYYVAIWAVGNDGATTLYKLLDAVWQGSSTTGYNNLTNGVLNILSDNQTLTIIVSDEISH
;
A
#
# COMPACT_ATOMS: atom_id res chain seq x y z
N MET A 1 -32.80 31.24 10.81
CA MET A 1 -33.27 31.52 12.17
C MET A 1 -34.11 30.39 12.81
N LYS A 2 -33.97 29.14 12.35
CA LYS A 2 -34.71 27.95 12.86
C LYS A 2 -33.90 27.01 13.78
N THR A 3 -32.58 27.12 13.81
CA THR A 3 -31.69 26.22 14.57
C THR A 3 -31.51 26.57 16.07
N LYS A 4 -31.73 27.82 16.45
CA LYS A 4 -31.61 28.24 17.88
C LYS A 4 -32.74 27.79 18.80
N LYS A 5 -33.94 27.51 18.26
CA LYS A 5 -35.08 27.05 19.06
C LYS A 5 -35.01 25.57 19.45
N SER A 6 -34.30 24.73 18.65
CA SER A 6 -34.17 23.28 18.92
C SER A 6 -33.18 22.97 20.06
N ILE A 7 -32.13 23.77 20.18
CA ILE A 7 -31.11 23.59 21.24
C ILE A 7 -31.67 24.00 22.61
N ILE A 8 -32.46 25.07 22.65
CA ILE A 8 -33.11 25.52 23.91
C ILE A 8 -34.15 24.51 24.42
N ALA A 9 -34.86 23.85 23.50
CA ALA A 9 -35.84 22.81 23.89
C ALA A 9 -35.14 21.56 24.44
N LEU A 10 -33.97 21.19 23.89
CA LEU A 10 -33.18 20.02 24.35
C LEU A 10 -32.55 20.29 25.74
N CYS A 11 -32.05 21.50 25.98
CA CYS A 11 -31.53 21.88 27.29
C CYS A 11 -32.65 21.98 28.37
N LEU A 12 -33.86 22.40 27.99
CA LEU A 12 -34.97 22.48 28.93
C LEU A 12 -35.47 21.09 29.36
N VAL A 13 -35.45 20.10 28.47
CA VAL A 13 -35.82 18.71 28.81
C VAL A 13 -34.76 18.06 29.72
N ALA A 14 -33.47 18.35 29.49
CA ALA A 14 -32.40 17.86 30.34
C ALA A 14 -32.45 18.46 31.77
N VAL A 15 -32.79 19.75 31.90
CA VAL A 15 -32.93 20.41 33.21
C VAL A 15 -34.18 19.92 33.95
N LEU A 16 -35.29 19.63 33.25
CA LEU A 16 -36.50 19.07 33.85
C LEU A 16 -36.30 17.62 34.32
N ALA A 17 -35.47 16.83 33.65
CA ALA A 17 -35.13 15.46 34.08
C ALA A 17 -34.28 15.48 35.38
N PHE A 18 -33.40 16.46 35.56
CA PHE A 18 -32.60 16.61 36.77
C PHE A 18 -33.41 17.16 37.96
N SER A 19 -34.45 17.96 37.73
CA SER A 19 -35.25 18.56 38.82
C SER A 19 -36.27 17.61 39.45
N VAL A 20 -36.63 16.52 38.78
CA VAL A 20 -37.52 15.48 39.33
C VAL A 20 -36.79 14.60 40.37
N PHE A 21 -35.46 14.44 40.23
CA PHE A 21 -34.66 13.69 41.22
C PHE A 21 -34.34 14.47 42.51
N ALA A 22 -34.48 15.80 42.52
CA ALA A 22 -34.14 16.63 43.68
C ALA A 22 -35.31 16.88 44.63
N LEU A 23 -36.53 16.42 44.32
CA LEU A 23 -37.73 16.67 45.15
C LEU A 23 -38.17 15.45 45.97
N CYS A 24 -37.45 14.33 45.93
CA CYS A 24 -37.75 13.15 46.76
C CYS A 24 -36.82 12.98 47.98
N ALA A 25 -36.04 14.01 48.35
CA ALA A 25 -35.10 13.92 49.48
C ALA A 25 -35.60 14.72 50.68
N CYS A 26 -36.77 14.41 51.21
CA CYS A 26 -37.17 14.75 52.57
C CYS A 26 -38.23 13.76 53.05
N GLY A 27 -37.77 12.68 53.63
CA GLY A 27 -38.56 11.71 54.37
C GLY A 27 -37.60 10.66 54.94
N ASP A 28 -37.33 10.73 56.23
CA ASP A 28 -36.68 9.65 56.97
C ASP A 28 -37.54 8.37 56.88
N ASN A 29 -37.31 7.64 55.79
CA ASN A 29 -37.59 6.22 55.71
C ASN A 29 -36.34 5.59 55.17
N ASP A 30 -35.78 4.63 55.91
CA ASP A 30 -34.76 3.66 55.44
C ASP A 30 -35.29 2.86 54.23
N GLU A 31 -35.55 3.56 53.11
CA GLU A 31 -35.60 2.85 51.83
C GLU A 31 -34.17 2.42 51.53
N PRO A 32 -33.92 1.12 51.35
CA PRO A 32 -32.60 0.65 50.97
C PRO A 32 -32.23 1.38 49.67
N GLU A 33 -31.06 2.05 49.66
CA GLU A 33 -30.51 2.60 48.44
C GLU A 33 -30.63 1.52 47.36
N PRO A 34 -31.09 1.88 46.13
CA PRO A 34 -31.18 0.90 45.07
C PRO A 34 -29.80 0.27 44.92
N ASP A 35 -29.69 -0.98 45.36
CA ASP A 35 -28.48 -1.79 45.16
C ASP A 35 -28.39 -2.05 43.65
N PHE A 36 -27.62 -1.23 42.95
CA PHE A 36 -27.34 -1.41 41.55
C PHE A 36 -26.46 -2.66 41.46
N ALA A 37 -27.11 -3.82 41.35
CA ALA A 37 -26.45 -5.08 41.25
C ALA A 37 -25.48 -5.06 40.06
N LYS A 38 -24.23 -5.41 40.30
CA LYS A 38 -23.23 -5.58 39.24
C LYS A 38 -23.40 -6.94 38.60
N HIS A 39 -23.58 -6.92 37.30
CA HIS A 39 -23.71 -8.12 36.49
C HIS A 39 -22.36 -8.49 35.90
N LYS A 40 -22.10 -9.77 35.84
CA LYS A 40 -20.82 -10.33 35.37
C LYS A 40 -20.73 -10.26 33.86
N ILE A 41 -19.50 -9.97 33.36
CA ILE A 41 -19.15 -9.97 31.95
C ILE A 41 -18.14 -11.09 31.71
N THR A 42 -18.52 -12.03 30.85
CA THR A 42 -17.69 -13.14 30.43
C THR A 42 -17.31 -12.96 28.96
N VAL A 43 -16.04 -13.16 28.60
CA VAL A 43 -15.56 -13.06 27.23
C VAL A 43 -15.20 -14.43 26.67
N GLN A 44 -15.50 -14.64 25.39
CA GLN A 44 -15.13 -15.85 24.66
C GLN A 44 -13.99 -15.51 23.72
N SER A 45 -12.76 -15.78 24.15
CA SER A 45 -11.57 -15.69 23.30
C SER A 45 -11.38 -17.00 22.52
N THR A 46 -10.79 -16.86 21.32
CA THR A 46 -10.36 -17.98 20.48
C THR A 46 -8.86 -17.87 20.23
N GLU A 47 -8.26 -18.91 19.66
CA GLU A 47 -6.85 -18.84 19.20
C GLU A 47 -6.62 -17.76 18.15
N GLU A 48 -7.66 -17.46 17.34
CA GLU A 48 -7.59 -16.48 16.26
C GLU A 48 -7.85 -15.05 16.73
N CYS A 49 -8.54 -14.85 17.86
CA CYS A 49 -8.90 -13.53 18.38
C CYS A 49 -8.95 -13.54 19.92
N ALA A 50 -8.07 -12.77 20.53
CA ALA A 50 -8.17 -12.49 21.95
C ALA A 50 -9.18 -11.36 22.19
N VAL A 51 -10.08 -11.59 23.16
CA VAL A 51 -11.13 -10.63 23.54
C VAL A 51 -10.87 -10.17 24.96
N SER A 52 -10.88 -8.88 25.19
CA SER A 52 -10.77 -8.28 26.51
C SER A 52 -11.86 -7.22 26.70
N VAL A 53 -12.17 -6.93 27.95
CA VAL A 53 -13.12 -5.90 28.36
C VAL A 53 -12.48 -4.98 29.38
N ASP A 54 -12.88 -3.72 29.39
CA ASP A 54 -12.38 -2.71 30.33
C ASP A 54 -12.82 -2.98 31.78
N LYS A 55 -13.90 -3.75 31.97
CA LYS A 55 -14.43 -4.16 33.28
C LYS A 55 -15.08 -5.54 33.22
N THR A 56 -14.92 -6.35 34.24
CA THR A 56 -15.48 -7.70 34.35
C THR A 56 -16.86 -7.76 35.00
N GLN A 57 -17.31 -6.64 35.54
CA GLN A 57 -18.65 -6.43 36.12
C GLN A 57 -19.06 -4.99 35.86
N ALA A 58 -20.33 -4.77 35.58
CA ALA A 58 -20.89 -3.44 35.38
C ALA A 58 -22.33 -3.33 35.88
N GLU A 59 -22.76 -2.14 36.25
CA GLU A 59 -24.11 -1.81 36.63
C GLU A 59 -24.99 -1.60 35.40
N PHE A 60 -26.31 -1.61 35.59
CA PHE A 60 -27.26 -1.30 34.51
C PHE A 60 -26.93 0.05 33.83
N ALA A 61 -27.03 0.09 32.51
CA ALA A 61 -26.76 1.24 31.65
C ALA A 61 -25.30 1.75 31.67
N GLU A 62 -24.39 1.05 32.36
CA GLU A 62 -22.97 1.36 32.28
C GLU A 62 -22.38 0.91 30.92
N THR A 63 -21.54 1.75 30.33
CA THR A 63 -20.87 1.40 29.08
C THR A 63 -19.71 0.45 29.35
N VAL A 64 -19.65 -0.62 28.57
CA VAL A 64 -18.56 -1.60 28.57
C VAL A 64 -17.85 -1.53 27.23
N THR A 65 -16.52 -1.41 27.28
CA THR A 65 -15.67 -1.38 26.09
C THR A 65 -15.00 -2.74 25.88
N VAL A 66 -15.21 -3.31 24.71
CA VAL A 66 -14.60 -4.56 24.26
C VAL A 66 -13.43 -4.22 23.34
N THR A 67 -12.25 -4.75 23.65
CA THR A 67 -11.05 -4.63 22.81
C THR A 67 -10.68 -5.99 22.25
N LEU A 68 -10.39 -6.03 20.95
CA LEU A 68 -10.04 -7.22 20.20
C LEU A 68 -8.58 -7.19 19.79
N ASP A 69 -7.92 -8.34 19.87
CA ASP A 69 -6.59 -8.57 19.33
C ASP A 69 -6.64 -9.75 18.37
N LEU A 70 -6.81 -9.41 17.07
CA LEU A 70 -6.92 -10.38 16.00
C LEU A 70 -5.53 -10.93 15.67
N LYS A 71 -5.36 -12.25 15.78
CA LYS A 71 -4.09 -12.97 15.59
C LYS A 71 -3.90 -13.49 14.17
N VAL A 72 -4.94 -13.43 13.35
CA VAL A 72 -4.93 -13.87 11.95
C VAL A 72 -5.06 -12.71 10.99
N THR A 73 -4.52 -12.85 9.79
CA THR A 73 -4.45 -11.77 8.79
C THR A 73 -5.34 -12.02 7.59
N ASP A 74 -5.94 -13.20 7.51
CA ASP A 74 -6.83 -13.64 6.44
C ASP A 74 -8.32 -13.55 6.79
N LYS A 75 -8.63 -13.04 8.00
CA LYS A 75 -10.00 -12.84 8.49
C LYS A 75 -10.19 -11.44 9.03
N TYR A 76 -11.44 -11.01 9.09
CA TYR A 76 -11.86 -9.77 9.72
C TYR A 76 -12.97 -10.03 10.74
N VAL A 77 -13.18 -9.06 11.63
CA VAL A 77 -14.28 -9.10 12.59
C VAL A 77 -15.58 -8.77 11.86
N GLU A 78 -16.44 -9.77 11.68
CA GLU A 78 -17.75 -9.55 11.08
C GLU A 78 -18.69 -8.88 12.07
N LYS A 79 -18.72 -9.35 13.32
CA LYS A 79 -19.51 -8.76 14.39
C LYS A 79 -18.98 -9.13 15.77
N VAL A 80 -19.30 -8.29 16.75
CA VAL A 80 -19.16 -8.55 18.18
C VAL A 80 -20.55 -8.56 18.78
N THR A 81 -20.87 -9.58 19.57
CA THR A 81 -22.18 -9.69 20.19
C THR A 81 -22.06 -9.83 21.71
N TYR A 82 -23.09 -9.34 22.42
CA TYR A 82 -23.29 -9.56 23.85
C TYR A 82 -24.69 -10.14 24.07
N ASN A 83 -24.75 -11.35 24.61
CA ASN A 83 -26.00 -12.13 24.72
C ASN A 83 -26.81 -12.15 23.42
N GLY A 84 -26.14 -12.30 22.27
CA GLY A 84 -26.77 -12.34 20.95
C GLY A 84 -27.18 -10.98 20.34
N LYS A 85 -27.01 -9.86 21.07
CA LYS A 85 -27.21 -8.49 20.55
C LYS A 85 -25.91 -7.94 20.00
N ASP A 86 -25.97 -7.17 18.94
CA ASP A 86 -24.77 -6.56 18.32
C ASP A 86 -24.22 -5.41 19.18
N ALA A 87 -22.91 -5.42 19.42
CA ALA A 87 -22.18 -4.32 20.01
C ALA A 87 -21.90 -3.22 18.98
N SER A 88 -21.85 -1.96 19.41
CA SER A 88 -21.58 -0.83 18.54
C SER A 88 -20.09 -0.71 18.24
N LYS A 89 -19.72 -0.68 16.95
CA LYS A 89 -18.32 -0.51 16.53
C LYS A 89 -17.88 0.94 16.80
N ARG A 90 -16.79 1.10 17.56
CA ARG A 90 -16.15 2.39 17.86
C ARG A 90 -14.90 2.61 16.97
N SER A 91 -14.12 1.58 16.77
CA SER A 91 -12.94 1.55 15.89
C SER A 91 -12.77 0.14 15.30
N ASP A 92 -11.72 -0.11 14.53
CA ASP A 92 -11.50 -1.41 13.91
C ASP A 92 -11.42 -2.57 14.93
N ASN A 93 -10.87 -2.30 16.11
CA ASN A 93 -10.66 -3.32 17.15
C ASN A 93 -11.39 -3.01 18.46
N THR A 94 -12.29 -2.02 18.48
CA THR A 94 -12.96 -1.57 19.71
C THR A 94 -14.46 -1.47 19.50
N TYR A 95 -15.22 -2.05 20.42
CA TYR A 95 -16.69 -2.07 20.42
C TYR A 95 -17.23 -1.68 21.78
N ASP A 96 -18.39 -1.04 21.82
CA ASP A 96 -19.05 -0.64 23.04
C ASP A 96 -20.45 -1.26 23.10
N PHE A 97 -20.90 -1.58 24.32
CA PHE A 97 -22.31 -1.90 24.59
C PHE A 97 -22.73 -1.35 25.94
N LEU A 98 -24.02 -1.20 26.15
CA LEU A 98 -24.59 -0.83 27.43
C LEU A 98 -25.00 -2.08 28.20
N MET A 99 -24.60 -2.14 29.47
CA MET A 99 -24.93 -3.25 30.35
C MET A 99 -26.43 -3.30 30.61
N GLY A 100 -27.00 -4.50 30.59
CA GLY A 100 -28.37 -4.78 30.96
C GLY A 100 -28.50 -5.21 32.44
N ASN A 101 -29.65 -5.79 32.79
CA ASN A 101 -29.93 -6.32 34.14
C ASN A 101 -29.53 -7.81 34.31
N ASP A 102 -28.74 -8.34 33.37
CA ASP A 102 -28.34 -9.74 33.37
C ASP A 102 -26.84 -9.87 33.12
N ASP A 103 -26.27 -11.00 33.56
CA ASP A 103 -24.92 -11.37 33.18
C ASP A 103 -24.74 -11.45 31.66
N VAL A 104 -23.60 -11.01 31.17
CA VAL A 104 -23.33 -10.89 29.74
C VAL A 104 -22.22 -11.82 29.31
N THR A 105 -22.43 -12.49 28.17
CA THR A 105 -21.38 -13.21 27.44
C THR A 105 -21.08 -12.46 26.14
N VAL A 106 -19.84 -12.02 25.99
CA VAL A 106 -19.34 -11.37 24.76
C VAL A 106 -18.73 -12.44 23.85
N ALA A 107 -19.16 -12.45 22.60
CA ALA A 107 -18.65 -13.33 21.57
C ALA A 107 -18.28 -12.56 20.30
N VAL A 108 -17.28 -13.06 19.56
CA VAL A 108 -16.78 -12.47 18.31
C VAL A 108 -17.00 -13.46 17.17
N THR A 109 -17.50 -12.97 16.06
CA THR A 109 -17.61 -13.72 14.81
C THR A 109 -16.58 -13.20 13.83
N LEU A 110 -15.71 -14.09 13.35
CA LEU A 110 -14.73 -13.77 12.30
C LEU A 110 -15.23 -14.30 10.95
N LYS A 111 -14.89 -13.55 9.89
CA LYS A 111 -15.15 -13.95 8.51
C LYS A 111 -13.87 -13.85 7.70
N ALA A 112 -13.61 -14.84 6.85
CA ALA A 112 -12.47 -14.83 5.94
C ALA A 112 -12.63 -13.73 4.88
N TYR A 113 -11.51 -13.13 4.48
CA TYR A 113 -11.49 -12.27 3.30
C TYR A 113 -11.69 -13.13 2.06
N GLU A 114 -12.61 -12.70 1.22
CA GLU A 114 -12.83 -13.28 -0.10
C GLU A 114 -12.24 -12.35 -1.15
N PRO A 115 -11.43 -12.86 -2.12
CA PRO A 115 -10.89 -12.03 -3.19
C PRO A 115 -11.99 -11.31 -3.96
N LEU A 116 -11.82 -10.00 -4.12
CA LEU A 116 -12.73 -9.15 -4.89
C LEU A 116 -11.88 -8.22 -5.77
N LEU A 117 -11.63 -8.65 -7.01
CA LEU A 117 -10.76 -7.95 -7.95
C LEU A 117 -11.50 -6.93 -8.81
N ALA A 118 -12.82 -6.94 -8.79
CA ALA A 118 -13.65 -5.96 -9.48
C ALA A 118 -14.84 -5.58 -8.61
N SER A 119 -15.17 -4.29 -8.55
CA SER A 119 -16.35 -3.84 -7.82
C SER A 119 -17.65 -4.28 -8.53
N ALA A 120 -18.71 -4.56 -7.76
CA ALA A 120 -19.98 -5.01 -8.28
C ALA A 120 -20.60 -4.00 -9.29
N ASN A 121 -20.40 -2.70 -9.08
CA ASN A 121 -20.83 -1.62 -9.98
C ASN A 121 -19.83 -1.36 -11.13
N LYS A 122 -18.78 -2.16 -11.26
CA LYS A 122 -17.69 -2.01 -12.24
C LYS A 122 -16.98 -0.65 -12.24
N PHE A 123 -17.08 0.08 -11.14
CA PHE A 123 -16.39 1.37 -10.98
C PHE A 123 -14.88 1.19 -10.99
N ALA A 124 -14.35 0.15 -10.35
CA ALA A 124 -12.94 -0.17 -10.30
C ALA A 124 -12.69 -1.65 -10.55
N THR A 125 -11.57 -1.94 -11.21
CA THR A 125 -11.08 -3.30 -11.49
C THR A 125 -9.58 -3.35 -11.26
N PHE A 126 -9.12 -4.32 -10.47
CA PHE A 126 -7.70 -4.64 -10.35
C PHE A 126 -7.28 -5.36 -11.64
N ASP A 127 -6.25 -4.84 -12.31
CA ASP A 127 -5.88 -5.32 -13.64
C ASP A 127 -5.35 -6.76 -13.58
N ALA A 128 -5.84 -7.61 -14.47
CA ALA A 128 -5.47 -9.04 -14.49
C ALA A 128 -3.99 -9.30 -14.81
N SER A 129 -3.29 -8.31 -15.38
CA SER A 129 -1.84 -8.37 -15.66
C SER A 129 -0.99 -8.12 -14.41
N ASN A 130 -1.58 -7.63 -13.32
CA ASN A 130 -0.80 -7.40 -12.10
C ASN A 130 -0.34 -8.73 -11.47
N PRO A 131 0.90 -8.78 -10.95
CA PRO A 131 1.34 -9.92 -10.17
C PRO A 131 0.58 -9.97 -8.83
N THR A 132 0.15 -11.16 -8.44
CA THR A 132 -0.37 -11.46 -7.09
C THR A 132 0.68 -12.13 -6.20
N THR A 133 1.84 -12.45 -6.76
CA THR A 133 3.02 -12.89 -6.03
C THR A 133 4.12 -11.85 -6.22
N LEU A 134 4.60 -11.27 -5.12
CA LEU A 134 5.68 -10.29 -5.10
C LEU A 134 6.96 -10.96 -4.59
N ALA A 135 8.05 -10.73 -5.30
CA ALA A 135 9.37 -11.18 -4.85
C ALA A 135 9.96 -10.14 -3.88
N LYS A 136 10.30 -10.58 -2.66
CA LYS A 136 10.99 -9.73 -1.69
C LYS A 136 12.30 -9.22 -2.29
N GLY A 137 12.55 -7.94 -2.13
CA GLY A 137 13.79 -7.34 -2.55
C GLY A 137 13.92 -7.07 -4.05
N ASN A 138 12.83 -7.01 -4.79
CA ASN A 138 12.79 -6.76 -6.23
C ASN A 138 12.43 -5.31 -6.61
N GLY A 139 12.59 -4.38 -5.66
CA GLY A 139 12.30 -2.98 -5.87
C GLY A 139 10.85 -2.61 -5.87
N ILE A 140 10.49 -1.56 -6.60
CA ILE A 140 9.11 -1.08 -6.67
C ILE A 140 8.33 -1.88 -7.69
N VAL A 141 7.27 -2.53 -7.24
CA VAL A 141 6.29 -3.20 -8.10
C VAL A 141 5.04 -2.35 -8.18
N ASN A 142 4.59 -2.07 -9.39
CA ASN A 142 3.39 -1.29 -9.64
C ASN A 142 2.20 -2.22 -9.90
N LEU A 143 1.13 -1.99 -9.16
CA LEU A 143 -0.14 -2.68 -9.28
C LEU A 143 -1.19 -1.68 -9.78
N ASN A 144 -1.80 -1.97 -10.92
CA ASN A 144 -2.71 -1.04 -11.57
C ASN A 144 -4.16 -1.36 -11.25
N VAL A 145 -4.94 -0.32 -11.03
CA VAL A 145 -6.39 -0.38 -10.88
C VAL A 145 -7.01 0.49 -11.96
N SER A 146 -7.74 -0.12 -12.86
CA SER A 146 -8.50 0.57 -13.90
C SER A 146 -9.81 1.12 -13.33
N LEU A 147 -10.16 2.36 -13.69
CA LEU A 147 -11.36 3.03 -13.24
C LEU A 147 -12.33 3.23 -14.41
N ASN A 148 -13.55 2.78 -14.22
CA ASN A 148 -14.65 2.94 -15.16
C ASN A 148 -15.71 3.85 -14.55
N GLY A 149 -15.92 5.02 -15.11
CA GLY A 149 -17.01 5.86 -14.64
C GLY A 149 -16.79 7.33 -14.90
N GLY A 150 -17.51 7.86 -15.85
CA GLY A 150 -17.78 9.26 -16.08
C GLY A 150 -16.57 10.21 -16.05
N LEU A 151 -16.86 11.47 -16.02
CA LEU A 151 -15.86 12.52 -15.80
C LEU A 151 -15.41 12.48 -14.34
N MET A 152 -14.18 12.03 -14.10
CA MET A 152 -13.60 11.95 -12.77
C MET A 152 -12.30 12.74 -12.73
N SER A 153 -12.32 13.85 -12.00
CA SER A 153 -11.12 14.68 -11.74
C SER A 153 -10.61 14.53 -10.30
N ILE A 154 -11.38 13.87 -9.44
CA ILE A 154 -11.06 13.67 -8.04
C ILE A 154 -11.30 12.20 -7.69
N LEU A 155 -10.29 11.52 -7.18
CA LEU A 155 -10.36 10.17 -6.65
C LEU A 155 -9.86 10.18 -5.21
N ASN A 156 -10.68 9.67 -4.30
CA ASN A 156 -10.23 9.40 -2.93
C ASN A 156 -9.95 7.90 -2.81
N TRP A 157 -8.87 7.55 -2.08
CA TRP A 157 -8.51 6.17 -1.82
C TRP A 157 -8.04 5.92 -0.40
N SER A 158 -8.21 4.69 0.05
CA SER A 158 -7.56 4.13 1.23
C SER A 158 -7.06 2.74 0.88
N ILE A 159 -5.76 2.53 1.01
CA ILE A 159 -5.10 1.27 0.68
C ILE A 159 -4.32 0.82 1.91
N LYS A 160 -4.56 -0.41 2.35
CA LYS A 160 -3.83 -1.01 3.47
C LYS A 160 -3.67 -2.51 3.30
N SER A 161 -2.62 -3.06 3.88
CA SER A 161 -2.39 -4.50 3.99
C SER A 161 -3.08 -5.05 5.24
N THR A 162 -3.65 -6.25 5.17
CA THR A 162 -4.17 -6.96 6.36
C THR A 162 -3.06 -7.56 7.21
N ASN A 163 -1.90 -7.82 6.61
CA ASN A 163 -0.70 -8.31 7.30
C ASN A 163 0.41 -7.27 7.24
N GLN A 164 0.48 -6.41 8.25
CA GLN A 164 1.47 -5.35 8.35
C GLN A 164 2.91 -5.86 8.55
N ALA A 165 3.08 -7.13 8.95
CA ALA A 165 4.39 -7.76 9.02
C ALA A 165 4.88 -8.16 7.62
N ALA A 166 3.98 -8.61 6.73
CA ALA A 166 4.34 -8.96 5.35
C ALA A 166 4.49 -7.71 4.47
N ILE A 167 3.49 -6.84 4.43
CA ILE A 167 3.53 -5.58 3.68
C ILE A 167 3.16 -4.43 4.63
N PRO A 168 4.14 -3.72 5.20
CA PRO A 168 3.87 -2.63 6.14
C PRO A 168 3.35 -1.38 5.41
N GLY A 169 2.49 -0.64 6.10
CA GLY A 169 2.09 0.70 5.69
C GLY A 169 0.75 0.81 5.00
N SER A 170 0.49 2.03 4.56
CA SER A 170 -0.77 2.41 3.91
C SER A 170 -0.57 3.62 2.99
N SER A 171 -1.51 3.82 2.07
CA SER A 171 -1.64 5.05 1.29
C SER A 171 -3.08 5.54 1.36
N VAL A 172 -3.27 6.79 1.77
CA VAL A 172 -4.57 7.44 1.90
C VAL A 172 -4.54 8.77 1.16
N SER A 173 -5.60 9.09 0.43
CA SER A 173 -5.74 10.36 -0.25
C SER A 173 -7.13 10.97 -0.05
N SER A 174 -7.18 12.29 -0.06
CA SER A 174 -8.40 13.08 -0.25
C SER A 174 -8.20 14.06 -1.40
N GLN A 175 -9.14 14.06 -2.34
CA GLN A 175 -9.08 14.96 -3.50
C GLN A 175 -7.76 14.88 -4.30
N ASN A 176 -7.26 13.67 -4.53
CA ASN A 176 -5.98 13.40 -5.20
C ASN A 176 -4.73 13.94 -4.48
N THR A 177 -4.87 14.38 -3.27
CA THR A 177 -3.74 14.81 -2.45
C THR A 177 -3.41 13.70 -1.47
N PRO A 178 -2.25 13.04 -1.56
CA PRO A 178 -1.84 12.04 -0.57
C PRO A 178 -1.83 12.67 0.82
N LEU A 179 -2.58 12.08 1.75
CA LEU A 179 -2.63 12.51 3.15
C LEU A 179 -1.65 11.71 4.01
N THR A 180 -1.47 10.45 3.66
CA THR A 180 -0.60 9.53 4.39
C THR A 180 -0.02 8.52 3.41
N GLU A 181 1.29 8.46 3.36
CA GLU A 181 2.04 7.38 2.73
C GLU A 181 3.02 6.86 3.77
N SER A 182 3.00 5.56 4.02
CA SER A 182 3.88 4.96 5.00
C SER A 182 4.26 3.54 4.63
N GLY A 183 5.41 3.11 5.11
CA GLY A 183 5.91 1.75 4.91
C GLY A 183 6.28 1.46 3.46
N ALA A 184 5.73 0.36 2.94
CA ALA A 184 6.01 -0.14 1.60
C ALA A 184 4.99 0.31 0.55
N ILE A 185 3.89 0.95 0.94
CA ILE A 185 2.76 1.25 0.05
C ILE A 185 2.70 2.74 -0.26
N SER A 186 2.66 3.07 -1.55
CA SER A 186 2.32 4.39 -2.06
C SER A 186 1.33 4.27 -3.22
N ALA A 187 0.66 5.37 -3.60
CA ALA A 187 -0.27 5.35 -4.71
C ALA A 187 -0.36 6.69 -5.43
N GLN A 188 -0.64 6.64 -6.71
CA GLN A 188 -0.84 7.82 -7.55
C GLN A 188 -1.90 7.59 -8.63
N THR A 189 -2.58 8.66 -9.03
CA THR A 189 -3.59 8.62 -10.08
C THR A 189 -2.97 8.68 -11.48
N HIS A 190 -3.64 7.99 -12.43
CA HIS A 190 -3.35 8.10 -13.85
C HIS A 190 -4.38 8.95 -14.55
N PHE A 191 -3.92 9.88 -15.38
CA PHE A 191 -4.78 10.75 -16.17
C PHE A 191 -4.87 10.26 -17.62
N LYS A 192 -6.04 10.42 -18.22
CA LYS A 192 -6.20 10.25 -19.66
C LYS A 192 -5.34 11.27 -20.39
N SER A 193 -4.60 10.82 -21.41
CA SER A 193 -3.74 11.69 -22.22
C SER A 193 -4.47 12.92 -22.72
N GLY A 194 -3.86 14.10 -22.51
CA GLY A 194 -4.42 15.40 -22.92
C GLY A 194 -5.63 15.86 -22.10
N SER A 195 -5.90 15.30 -20.93
CA SER A 195 -7.03 15.70 -20.08
C SER A 195 -6.69 15.58 -18.60
N ASN A 196 -7.51 16.23 -17.76
CA ASN A 196 -7.42 16.08 -16.28
C ASN A 196 -8.33 14.96 -15.75
N LEU A 197 -8.75 14.03 -16.62
CA LEU A 197 -9.62 12.92 -16.21
C LEU A 197 -8.79 11.76 -15.72
N ILE A 198 -9.13 11.28 -14.53
CA ILE A 198 -8.51 10.10 -13.92
C ILE A 198 -9.12 8.85 -14.55
N VAL A 199 -8.26 7.95 -15.02
CA VAL A 199 -8.64 6.68 -15.64
C VAL A 199 -8.12 5.47 -14.88
N GLY A 200 -7.26 5.68 -13.90
CA GLY A 200 -6.67 4.60 -13.12
C GLY A 200 -5.97 5.10 -11.86
N LEU A 201 -5.56 4.14 -11.04
CA LEU A 201 -4.72 4.30 -9.87
C LEU A 201 -3.58 3.29 -9.97
N THR A 202 -2.36 3.73 -9.76
CA THR A 202 -1.21 2.84 -9.54
C THR A 202 -0.90 2.77 -8.06
N ILE A 203 -0.83 1.56 -7.56
CA ILE A 203 -0.35 1.25 -6.22
C ILE A 203 1.07 0.74 -6.37
N SER A 204 2.02 1.44 -5.79
CA SER A 204 3.43 1.07 -5.80
C SER A 204 3.77 0.38 -4.49
N VAL A 205 4.29 -0.85 -4.57
CA VAL A 205 4.76 -1.62 -3.43
C VAL A 205 6.29 -1.69 -3.48
N ASP A 206 6.95 -1.12 -2.49
CA ASP A 206 8.40 -1.21 -2.32
C ASP A 206 8.76 -2.57 -1.72
N THR A 207 9.21 -3.49 -2.57
CA THR A 207 9.48 -4.87 -2.15
C THR A 207 10.77 -5.03 -1.33
N ASP A 208 11.55 -3.97 -1.19
CA ASP A 208 12.70 -3.94 -0.26
C ASP A 208 12.24 -3.79 1.20
N LYS A 209 11.01 -3.35 1.41
CA LYS A 209 10.41 -3.12 2.73
C LYS A 209 9.39 -4.18 3.14
N ILE A 210 9.25 -5.27 2.36
CA ILE A 210 8.27 -6.33 2.64
C ILE A 210 8.94 -7.59 3.15
N GLU A 211 8.18 -8.41 3.88
CA GLU A 211 8.60 -9.69 4.43
C GLU A 211 7.76 -10.83 3.86
N LEU A 212 8.30 -12.06 3.93
CA LEU A 212 7.61 -13.25 3.43
C LEU A 212 6.27 -13.45 4.12
N GLY A 213 5.26 -13.82 3.35
CA GLY A 213 3.95 -14.11 3.90
C GLY A 213 2.81 -13.85 2.93
N LYS A 214 1.60 -14.08 3.42
CA LYS A 214 0.37 -13.80 2.70
C LYS A 214 -0.36 -12.61 3.33
N THR A 215 -1.00 -11.82 2.50
CA THR A 215 -1.80 -10.68 2.92
C THR A 215 -2.92 -10.42 1.91
N PHE A 216 -3.87 -9.59 2.29
CA PHE A 216 -4.77 -8.94 1.35
C PHE A 216 -4.48 -7.45 1.33
N LEU A 217 -4.47 -6.84 0.15
CA LEU A 217 -4.57 -5.39 0.02
C LEU A 217 -6.05 -5.03 -0.03
N LEU A 218 -6.49 -4.27 0.97
CA LEU A 218 -7.82 -3.68 1.02
C LEU A 218 -7.75 -2.31 0.35
N ILE A 219 -8.50 -2.14 -0.74
CA ILE A 219 -8.48 -0.93 -1.57
C ILE A 219 -9.88 -0.35 -1.60
N ASP A 220 -10.08 0.74 -0.88
CA ASP A 220 -11.32 1.50 -0.88
C ASP A 220 -11.17 2.73 -1.77
N LEU A 221 -12.07 2.89 -2.72
CA LEU A 221 -12.05 3.99 -3.70
C LEU A 221 -13.39 4.71 -3.71
N SER A 222 -13.36 6.02 -3.92
CA SER A 222 -14.56 6.80 -4.18
C SER A 222 -14.30 7.95 -5.13
N ASN A 223 -15.24 8.19 -6.04
CA ASN A 223 -15.21 9.34 -6.95
C ASN A 223 -15.63 10.60 -6.17
N GLY A 224 -14.72 11.58 -6.08
CA GLY A 224 -14.98 12.84 -5.38
C GLY A 224 -16.05 13.70 -6.05
N ASN A 225 -16.25 13.56 -7.37
CA ASN A 225 -17.31 14.26 -8.11
C ASN A 225 -18.67 13.58 -7.95
N THR A 226 -18.69 12.26 -7.69
CA THR A 226 -19.89 11.45 -7.55
C THR A 226 -19.71 10.48 -6.38
N PRO A 227 -19.92 10.92 -5.12
CA PRO A 227 -19.62 10.12 -3.92
C PRO A 227 -20.38 8.80 -3.80
N SER A 228 -21.45 8.62 -4.58
CA SER A 228 -22.17 7.33 -4.68
C SER A 228 -21.38 6.26 -5.44
N GLN A 229 -20.42 6.65 -6.29
CA GLN A 229 -19.52 5.73 -6.98
C GLN A 229 -18.39 5.36 -6.03
N LYS A 230 -18.48 4.13 -5.50
CA LYS A 230 -17.51 3.55 -4.57
C LYS A 230 -17.12 2.16 -5.02
N ALA A 231 -15.91 1.76 -4.69
CA ALA A 231 -15.43 0.40 -4.86
C ALA A 231 -14.64 -0.03 -3.64
N ASN A 232 -14.83 -1.27 -3.24
CA ASN A 232 -14.00 -1.96 -2.29
C ASN A 232 -13.40 -3.16 -3.04
N LEU A 233 -12.09 -3.22 -3.12
CA LEU A 233 -11.38 -4.37 -3.70
C LEU A 233 -10.61 -5.09 -2.60
N VAL A 234 -10.54 -6.42 -2.71
CA VAL A 234 -9.81 -7.30 -1.79
C VAL A 234 -8.85 -8.13 -2.63
N VAL A 235 -7.59 -7.73 -2.66
CA VAL A 235 -6.57 -8.30 -3.54
C VAL A 235 -5.66 -9.23 -2.75
N PRO A 236 -5.68 -10.55 -3.01
CA PRO A 236 -4.75 -11.48 -2.37
C PRO A 236 -3.33 -11.26 -2.90
N ILE A 237 -2.38 -11.08 -1.99
CA ILE A 237 -0.96 -10.94 -2.31
C ILE A 237 -0.16 -11.98 -1.52
N THR A 238 0.75 -12.64 -2.20
CA THR A 238 1.76 -13.52 -1.60
C THR A 238 3.12 -12.86 -1.75
N VAL A 239 3.84 -12.66 -0.66
CA VAL A 239 5.26 -12.28 -0.71
C VAL A 239 6.10 -13.55 -0.58
N ALA A 240 6.91 -13.81 -1.56
CA ALA A 240 7.75 -14.99 -1.62
C ALA A 240 9.21 -14.62 -1.94
N GLU A 241 10.14 -15.45 -1.50
CA GLU A 241 11.46 -15.45 -2.10
C GLU A 241 11.34 -16.23 -3.40
N THR A 242 11.27 -15.51 -4.50
CA THR A 242 11.27 -16.15 -5.82
C THR A 242 12.67 -16.03 -6.38
N VAL A 243 13.39 -17.13 -6.39
CA VAL A 243 14.53 -17.26 -7.27
C VAL A 243 13.94 -17.60 -8.64
N SER A 244 13.68 -16.61 -9.47
CA SER A 244 13.36 -16.87 -10.86
C SER A 244 14.60 -17.44 -11.51
N THR A 245 14.46 -18.59 -12.12
CA THR A 245 15.48 -19.16 -13.01
C THR A 245 15.26 -18.72 -14.46
N THR A 246 14.15 -18.05 -14.73
CA THR A 246 13.83 -17.54 -16.08
C THR A 246 14.70 -16.33 -16.36
N LYS A 247 15.49 -16.42 -17.41
CA LYS A 247 16.30 -15.33 -17.93
C LYS A 247 15.60 -14.71 -19.13
N TRP A 248 15.57 -13.41 -19.16
CA TRP A 248 15.14 -12.62 -20.30
C TRP A 248 16.35 -12.13 -21.07
N ASN A 249 16.23 -12.01 -22.39
CA ASN A 249 17.29 -11.50 -23.23
C ASN A 249 16.95 -10.06 -23.65
N GLU A 250 17.74 -9.13 -23.17
CA GLU A 250 17.48 -7.71 -23.33
C GLU A 250 18.59 -7.04 -24.14
N THR A 251 18.23 -6.01 -24.88
CA THR A 251 19.21 -5.15 -25.56
C THR A 251 19.29 -3.81 -24.87
N LEU A 252 20.46 -3.46 -24.34
CA LEU A 252 20.74 -2.16 -23.79
C LEU A 252 21.53 -1.33 -24.80
N ILE A 253 21.04 -0.14 -25.11
CA ILE A 253 21.68 0.84 -25.99
C ILE A 253 22.04 2.04 -25.11
N PHE A 254 23.34 2.34 -25.04
CA PHE A 254 23.81 3.54 -24.35
C PHE A 254 24.02 4.65 -25.39
N ASP A 255 23.19 5.68 -25.30
CA ASP A 255 23.34 6.89 -26.10
C ASP A 255 24.46 7.74 -25.50
N ILE A 256 25.61 7.72 -26.15
CA ILE A 256 26.82 8.45 -25.77
C ILE A 256 26.99 9.76 -26.55
N SER A 257 25.94 10.25 -27.22
CA SER A 257 25.99 11.45 -28.07
C SER A 257 26.41 12.72 -27.31
N ALA A 258 26.11 12.81 -26.01
CA ALA A 258 26.51 13.91 -25.16
C ALA A 258 28.01 13.92 -24.84
N LEU A 259 28.71 12.77 -24.94
CA LEU A 259 30.13 12.69 -24.61
C LEU A 259 31.00 13.38 -25.65
N PRO A 260 32.21 13.89 -25.26
CA PRO A 260 33.19 14.46 -26.19
C PRO A 260 33.60 13.47 -27.29
N ASN A 261 33.86 13.95 -28.51
CA ASN A 261 34.25 13.10 -29.65
C ASN A 261 35.45 12.21 -29.37
N SER A 262 36.44 12.70 -28.62
CA SER A 262 37.62 11.94 -28.23
C SER A 262 37.28 10.73 -27.35
N VAL A 263 36.23 10.84 -26.53
CA VAL A 263 35.75 9.74 -25.67
C VAL A 263 34.90 8.76 -26.50
N ARG A 264 34.00 9.27 -27.36
CA ARG A 264 33.11 8.44 -28.18
C ARG A 264 33.83 7.50 -29.14
N GLN A 265 35.04 7.86 -29.57
CA GLN A 265 35.89 7.02 -30.43
C GLN A 265 36.69 5.98 -29.65
N GLY A 266 36.66 6.02 -28.32
CA GLY A 266 37.34 5.10 -27.44
C GLY A 266 36.64 3.77 -27.21
N LYS A 267 37.11 3.07 -26.20
CA LYS A 267 36.50 1.85 -25.68
C LYS A 267 35.71 2.11 -24.45
N PHE A 268 34.71 1.27 -24.23
CA PHE A 268 33.83 1.34 -23.06
C PHE A 268 33.76 -0.03 -22.38
N ASN A 269 33.62 0.00 -21.07
CA ASN A 269 33.23 -1.16 -20.27
C ASN A 269 31.84 -0.90 -19.71
N VAL A 270 31.01 -1.93 -19.69
CA VAL A 270 29.65 -1.88 -19.09
C VAL A 270 29.50 -3.03 -18.15
N SER A 271 28.97 -2.78 -16.96
CA SER A 271 28.69 -3.82 -15.98
C SER A 271 27.27 -3.73 -15.45
N LEU A 272 26.66 -4.90 -15.27
CA LEU A 272 25.46 -5.09 -14.46
C LEU A 272 25.89 -5.64 -13.11
N LEU A 273 25.58 -4.91 -12.05
CA LEU A 273 25.96 -5.24 -10.69
C LEU A 273 24.70 -5.61 -9.90
N ASP A 274 24.75 -6.70 -9.11
CA ASP A 274 23.62 -7.02 -8.22
C ASP A 274 23.37 -5.86 -7.25
N LYS A 275 22.11 -5.61 -6.90
CA LYS A 275 21.70 -4.53 -5.99
C LYS A 275 22.33 -4.61 -4.60
N ASN A 276 22.71 -5.81 -4.18
CA ASN A 276 23.35 -6.05 -2.88
C ASN A 276 24.84 -5.64 -2.88
N PHE A 277 25.31 -5.08 -4.01
CA PHE A 277 26.64 -4.52 -4.10
C PHE A 277 26.83 -3.41 -3.07
N VAL A 278 27.74 -3.64 -2.14
CA VAL A 278 28.28 -2.62 -1.22
C VAL A 278 29.66 -2.24 -1.73
N GLN A 279 29.86 -0.97 -2.07
CA GLN A 279 31.15 -0.47 -2.54
C GLN A 279 32.25 -0.85 -1.54
N GLY A 280 33.23 -1.63 -1.98
CA GLY A 280 34.36 -2.13 -1.16
C GLY A 280 34.16 -3.54 -0.58
N SER A 281 33.03 -4.22 -0.82
CA SER A 281 32.92 -5.66 -0.65
C SER A 281 33.22 -6.37 -1.97
N ASP A 282 33.57 -7.67 -1.94
CA ASP A 282 33.72 -8.48 -3.15
C ASP A 282 32.41 -8.46 -3.93
N SER A 283 32.35 -7.55 -4.90
CA SER A 283 31.16 -7.30 -5.69
C SER A 283 30.86 -8.49 -6.57
N GLN A 284 29.68 -9.06 -6.47
CA GLN A 284 29.24 -10.00 -7.48
C GLN A 284 28.77 -9.19 -8.70
N GLU A 285 29.70 -8.97 -9.61
CA GLU A 285 29.42 -8.52 -10.94
C GLU A 285 28.59 -9.62 -11.63
N TYR A 286 27.35 -9.28 -12.02
CA TYR A 286 26.47 -10.26 -12.65
C TYR A 286 26.91 -10.51 -14.11
N GLN A 287 27.12 -9.42 -14.86
CA GLN A 287 27.64 -9.45 -16.23
C GLN A 287 28.58 -8.27 -16.48
N SER A 288 29.66 -8.51 -17.16
CA SER A 288 30.62 -7.50 -17.57
C SER A 288 30.88 -7.59 -19.07
N PHE A 289 30.96 -6.45 -19.70
CA PHE A 289 31.25 -6.29 -21.11
C PHE A 289 32.40 -5.30 -21.24
N GLU A 290 33.53 -5.78 -21.77
CA GLU A 290 34.75 -5.00 -21.83
C GLU A 290 35.11 -4.61 -23.26
N SER A 291 35.83 -3.51 -23.41
CA SER A 291 36.43 -3.02 -24.63
C SER A 291 35.45 -2.87 -25.82
N ILE A 292 34.19 -2.47 -25.52
CA ILE A 292 33.16 -2.27 -26.52
C ILE A 292 33.42 -0.96 -27.26
N SER A 293 33.27 -0.95 -28.58
CA SER A 293 33.27 0.28 -29.41
C SER A 293 31.85 0.70 -29.73
N ALA A 294 31.67 2.00 -30.00
CA ALA A 294 30.43 2.49 -30.57
C ALA A 294 30.11 1.81 -31.89
N ASN A 295 28.84 1.49 -32.08
CA ASN A 295 28.32 0.93 -33.35
C ASN A 295 28.23 2.02 -34.45
N ALA A 296 27.74 1.64 -35.66
CA ALA A 296 27.58 2.58 -36.77
C ALA A 296 26.68 3.77 -36.48
N ASN A 297 25.78 3.65 -35.51
CA ASN A 297 24.88 4.76 -35.05
C ASN A 297 25.52 5.63 -33.96
N GLY A 298 26.75 5.33 -33.56
CA GLY A 298 27.47 6.07 -32.53
C GLY A 298 27.06 5.74 -31.10
N ASN A 299 26.40 4.59 -30.89
CA ASN A 299 25.93 4.11 -29.59
C ASN A 299 26.68 2.86 -29.14
N ILE A 300 26.78 2.64 -27.83
CA ILE A 300 27.23 1.37 -27.27
C ILE A 300 26.00 0.46 -27.16
N GLN A 301 26.10 -0.77 -27.68
CA GLN A 301 25.01 -1.74 -27.61
C GLN A 301 25.53 -3.04 -27.03
N ILE A 302 24.79 -3.59 -26.07
CA ILE A 302 25.05 -4.88 -25.45
C ILE A 302 23.75 -5.70 -25.36
N ASN A 303 23.88 -7.01 -25.35
CA ASN A 303 22.81 -7.94 -25.05
C ASN A 303 23.06 -8.52 -23.68
N VAL A 304 22.08 -8.44 -22.81
CA VAL A 304 22.18 -8.87 -21.41
C VAL A 304 21.16 -9.96 -21.09
N GLU A 305 21.53 -10.88 -20.25
CA GLU A 305 20.59 -11.78 -19.59
C GLU A 305 20.06 -11.10 -18.34
N TYR A 306 18.76 -10.88 -18.27
CA TYR A 306 18.08 -10.24 -17.12
C TYR A 306 17.22 -11.25 -16.39
N VAL A 307 17.37 -11.34 -15.07
CA VAL A 307 16.51 -12.17 -14.23
C VAL A 307 15.44 -11.26 -13.61
N PRO A 308 14.14 -11.42 -13.93
CA PRO A 308 13.08 -10.48 -13.57
C PRO A 308 12.89 -10.25 -12.07
N THR A 309 13.38 -11.17 -11.25
CA THR A 309 13.30 -11.10 -9.79
C THR A 309 14.52 -10.45 -9.13
N HIS A 310 15.53 -10.08 -9.95
CA HIS A 310 16.73 -9.42 -9.47
C HIS A 310 16.73 -7.95 -9.88
N ARG A 311 17.44 -7.14 -9.13
CA ARG A 311 17.71 -5.73 -9.46
C ARG A 311 19.17 -5.58 -9.80
N TYR A 312 19.44 -4.85 -10.86
CA TYR A 312 20.80 -4.61 -11.31
C TYR A 312 21.08 -3.11 -11.36
N TYR A 313 22.20 -2.71 -10.80
CA TYR A 313 22.79 -1.41 -11.13
C TYR A 313 23.52 -1.54 -12.46
N VAL A 314 23.39 -0.52 -13.29
CA VAL A 314 24.11 -0.44 -14.56
C VAL A 314 25.18 0.63 -14.42
N ALA A 315 26.39 0.31 -14.84
CA ALA A 315 27.49 1.25 -14.88
C ALA A 315 28.22 1.19 -16.22
N ILE A 316 28.67 2.35 -16.73
CA ILE A 316 29.42 2.48 -17.97
C ILE A 316 30.69 3.31 -17.71
N TRP A 317 31.82 2.80 -18.14
CA TRP A 317 33.13 3.47 -18.07
C TRP A 317 33.70 3.64 -19.45
N ALA A 318 34.23 4.82 -19.76
CA ALA A 318 35.14 4.99 -20.87
C ALA A 318 36.55 4.54 -20.47
N VAL A 319 37.24 3.88 -21.36
CA VAL A 319 38.62 3.40 -21.17
C VAL A 319 39.57 4.30 -21.96
N GLY A 320 40.44 5.02 -21.25
CA GLY A 320 41.48 5.86 -21.84
C GLY A 320 42.58 5.06 -22.49
N ASN A 321 43.37 5.70 -23.33
CA ASN A 321 44.56 5.06 -23.99
C ASN A 321 45.64 4.60 -23.04
N ASP A 322 45.65 5.15 -21.83
CA ASP A 322 46.53 4.79 -20.72
C ASP A 322 45.98 3.68 -19.82
N GLY A 323 44.77 3.15 -20.18
CA GLY A 323 44.05 2.16 -19.37
C GLY A 323 43.27 2.77 -18.20
N ALA A 324 43.35 4.07 -17.98
CA ALA A 324 42.49 4.71 -16.97
C ALA A 324 41.02 4.64 -17.33
N THR A 325 40.15 4.43 -16.36
CA THR A 325 38.70 4.35 -16.56
C THR A 325 37.99 5.54 -15.96
N THR A 326 37.01 6.07 -16.69
CA THR A 326 36.16 7.17 -16.23
C THR A 326 34.71 6.71 -16.20
N LEU A 327 34.09 6.69 -15.01
CA LEU A 327 32.70 6.34 -14.82
C LEU A 327 31.79 7.52 -15.16
N TYR A 328 30.81 7.30 -16.00
CA TYR A 328 29.84 8.31 -16.40
C TYR A 328 28.49 8.12 -15.73
N LYS A 329 27.85 9.25 -15.45
CA LYS A 329 26.51 9.29 -14.89
C LYS A 329 25.50 8.89 -15.96
N LEU A 330 24.60 8.01 -15.58
CA LEU A 330 23.45 7.64 -16.40
C LEU A 330 22.27 8.53 -16.06
N LEU A 331 21.65 9.06 -17.09
CA LEU A 331 20.37 9.75 -17.01
C LEU A 331 19.24 8.71 -17.20
N ASP A 332 18.11 9.16 -17.68
CA ASP A 332 16.94 8.30 -17.84
C ASP A 332 17.17 7.21 -18.91
N ALA A 333 16.54 6.04 -18.68
CA ALA A 333 16.38 5.03 -19.72
C ALA A 333 15.02 5.22 -20.41
N VAL A 334 15.03 5.38 -21.73
CA VAL A 334 13.83 5.51 -22.56
C VAL A 334 13.55 4.18 -23.25
N TRP A 335 12.35 3.62 -23.02
CA TRP A 335 11.91 2.42 -23.70
C TRP A 335 11.48 2.73 -25.13
N GLN A 336 12.07 2.02 -26.10
CA GLN A 336 11.67 2.11 -27.51
C GLN A 336 10.71 0.96 -27.84
N GLY A 337 9.42 1.23 -27.92
CA GLY A 337 8.48 0.20 -28.37
C GLY A 337 7.00 0.46 -28.17
N SER A 338 6.61 1.47 -27.42
CA SER A 338 5.20 1.85 -27.27
C SER A 338 5.06 3.33 -27.02
N SER A 339 4.19 3.98 -27.76
CA SER A 339 3.95 5.42 -27.78
C SER A 339 3.19 5.96 -26.55
N THR A 340 3.14 5.22 -25.45
CA THR A 340 2.36 5.62 -24.30
C THR A 340 3.20 5.54 -23.03
N THR A 341 3.56 6.69 -22.52
CA THR A 341 4.05 7.01 -21.18
C THR A 341 5.43 6.46 -20.82
N GLY A 342 6.38 7.40 -20.67
CA GLY A 342 7.73 7.14 -20.19
C GLY A 342 7.71 6.55 -18.77
N TYR A 343 7.87 5.25 -18.69
CA TYR A 343 8.33 4.64 -17.46
C TYR A 343 9.84 4.84 -17.39
N ASN A 344 10.31 5.43 -16.31
CA ASN A 344 11.74 5.46 -16.00
C ASN A 344 12.20 4.04 -15.71
N ASN A 345 12.78 3.38 -16.70
CA ASN A 345 13.32 2.03 -16.54
C ASN A 345 14.68 2.03 -15.83
N LEU A 346 15.20 3.20 -15.53
CA LEU A 346 16.40 3.40 -14.72
C LEU A 346 16.09 4.40 -13.60
N THR A 347 15.89 3.92 -12.39
CA THR A 347 15.66 4.77 -11.22
C THR A 347 16.87 4.70 -10.30
N ASN A 348 17.55 5.82 -10.06
CA ASN A 348 18.76 5.87 -9.25
C ASN A 348 19.84 4.85 -9.68
N GLY A 349 20.03 4.67 -11.01
CA GLY A 349 20.97 3.71 -11.57
C GLY A 349 20.50 2.24 -11.57
N VAL A 350 19.31 1.96 -11.06
CA VAL A 350 18.74 0.61 -11.03
C VAL A 350 17.93 0.34 -12.27
N LEU A 351 18.29 -0.72 -13.00
CA LEU A 351 17.59 -1.19 -14.18
C LEU A 351 16.29 -1.89 -13.81
N ASN A 352 15.19 -1.47 -14.44
CA ASN A 352 13.87 -2.06 -14.27
C ASN A 352 13.30 -2.47 -15.64
N ILE A 353 13.27 -3.76 -15.92
CA ILE A 353 12.78 -4.34 -17.18
C ILE A 353 11.42 -5.00 -16.91
N LEU A 354 10.44 -4.71 -17.74
CA LEU A 354 9.05 -5.09 -17.52
C LEU A 354 8.60 -6.32 -18.29
N SER A 355 9.30 -6.68 -19.37
CA SER A 355 9.01 -7.88 -20.18
C SER A 355 10.23 -8.33 -20.95
N ASP A 356 10.25 -9.58 -21.39
CA ASP A 356 11.31 -10.21 -22.18
C ASP A 356 11.45 -9.59 -23.59
N ASN A 357 12.65 -9.66 -24.15
CA ASN A 357 13.00 -9.18 -25.50
C ASN A 357 12.77 -7.67 -25.73
N GLN A 358 13.13 -6.86 -24.74
CA GLN A 358 13.04 -5.41 -24.86
C GLN A 358 14.35 -4.77 -25.33
N THR A 359 14.22 -3.60 -25.94
CA THR A 359 15.34 -2.72 -26.26
C THR A 359 15.19 -1.43 -25.45
N LEU A 360 16.18 -1.13 -24.63
CA LEU A 360 16.21 0.03 -23.75
C LEU A 360 17.33 0.97 -24.17
N THR A 361 17.01 2.24 -24.33
CA THR A 361 18.01 3.29 -24.57
C THR A 361 18.29 4.03 -23.28
N ILE A 362 19.53 4.03 -22.85
CA ILE A 362 20.03 4.69 -21.64
C ILE A 362 20.86 5.90 -22.09
N ILE A 363 20.54 7.07 -21.60
CA ILE A 363 21.27 8.30 -21.93
C ILE A 363 22.47 8.43 -20.99
N VAL A 364 23.65 8.55 -21.57
CA VAL A 364 24.91 8.75 -20.85
C VAL A 364 25.19 10.24 -20.78
N SER A 365 25.27 10.78 -19.57
CA SER A 365 25.63 12.18 -19.32
C SER A 365 27.12 12.42 -19.57
N ASP A 366 27.47 13.65 -19.93
CA ASP A 366 28.85 14.13 -19.95
C ASP A 366 29.43 14.40 -18.56
N GLU A 367 28.60 14.35 -17.52
CA GLU A 367 29.02 14.42 -16.13
C GLU A 367 29.69 13.12 -15.68
N ILE A 368 30.83 13.25 -15.00
CA ILE A 368 31.51 12.12 -14.36
C ILE A 368 30.75 11.76 -13.07
N SER A 369 30.55 10.47 -12.86
CA SER A 369 29.97 9.97 -11.61
C SER A 369 31.06 9.97 -10.52
N HIS A 370 30.76 10.59 -9.38
CA HIS A 370 31.67 10.69 -8.22
C HIS A 370 31.27 9.70 -7.14
#